data_de5c48a4183bd85223aa49dbdd5903aa
#
_entry.id   de5c48a4183bd85223aa49dbdd5903aa
#
_cell.length_a   1.000
_cell.length_b   1.000
_cell.length_c   1.000
_cell.angle_alpha   90.00
_cell.angle_beta   90.00
_cell.angle_gamma   90.00
#
_symmetry.space_group_name_H-M   'P 1'
#
loop_
_entity.id
_entity.type
_entity.pdbx_description
1 polymer ?
#
loop_
_entity_poly.entity_id
_entity_poly.type
_entity_poly.pdbx_seq_one_letter_code
_entity_poly.pdbx_strand_id
1 'polypeptide(L)'
;LGDVYKRQIGSRIGVGSYGFFLHNRGCGFNLIENHPNMIYPGKKPLHTLSPTIWSKDNELEFIVGTRGGRYQPQLLAQHILPYILEKSSFEEIVKKPRWSIEYFGSNTDSEIKFEFIEESVKNSLISKGHRVNAEEKLVAGYGPISTIYKNQSGNFIGVPDVRVGTEKAFNNS
;
A
#
# COMPACT_ATOMS: atom_id res chain seq x y z
N LEU A 1 -11.46 -7.53 -3.55
CA LEU A 1 -10.15 -7.61 -4.22
C LEU A 1 -8.98 -7.25 -3.30
N GLY A 2 -9.18 -6.34 -2.33
CA GLY A 2 -8.13 -6.00 -1.35
C GLY A 2 -7.62 -7.20 -0.56
N ASP A 3 -8.48 -8.12 -0.22
CA ASP A 3 -8.11 -9.32 0.52
C ASP A 3 -7.33 -10.33 -0.31
N VAL A 4 -7.49 -10.36 -1.61
CA VAL A 4 -6.65 -11.16 -2.51
C VAL A 4 -5.20 -10.71 -2.40
N TYR A 5 -4.94 -9.39 -2.32
CA TYR A 5 -3.60 -8.85 -2.11
C TYR A 5 -3.00 -9.24 -0.77
N LYS A 6 -3.84 -9.28 0.25
CA LYS A 6 -3.40 -9.61 1.61
C LYS A 6 -3.46 -11.10 1.90
N ARG A 7 -3.70 -11.92 0.89
CA ARG A 7 -3.79 -13.37 0.96
C ARG A 7 -4.92 -13.89 1.87
N GLN A 8 -5.97 -13.09 2.06
CA GLN A 8 -7.12 -13.49 2.86
C GLN A 8 -8.09 -14.36 2.06
N ILE A 9 -8.24 -14.10 0.75
CA ILE A 9 -9.00 -14.96 -0.19
C ILE A 9 -8.04 -15.73 -1.12
N GLY A 10 -6.75 -15.72 -0.82
CA GLY A 10 -5.70 -16.18 -1.73
C GLY A 10 -5.72 -17.66 -2.08
N SER A 11 -6.27 -18.52 -1.22
CA SER A 11 -6.43 -19.95 -1.50
C SER A 11 -7.54 -20.23 -2.50
N ARG A 12 -8.53 -19.33 -2.63
CA ARG A 12 -9.79 -19.53 -3.37
C ARG A 12 -10.62 -20.71 -2.88
N ILE A 13 -10.34 -21.23 -1.70
CA ILE A 13 -11.08 -22.34 -1.09
C ILE A 13 -12.12 -21.73 -0.14
N GLY A 14 -13.39 -21.89 -0.51
CA GLY A 14 -14.53 -21.55 0.35
C GLY A 14 -14.80 -22.65 1.36
N VAL A 15 -15.15 -22.28 2.58
CA VAL A 15 -15.48 -23.25 3.65
C VAL A 15 -16.99 -23.44 3.70
N GLY A 16 -17.53 -24.29 2.82
CA GLY A 16 -18.90 -24.78 2.83
C GLY A 16 -19.95 -23.72 3.21
N SER A 17 -20.83 -24.08 4.13
CA SER A 17 -21.92 -23.21 4.63
C SER A 17 -21.48 -22.06 5.54
N TYR A 18 -20.21 -22.01 5.94
CA TYR A 18 -19.68 -20.92 6.79
C TYR A 18 -19.44 -19.61 6.04
N GLY A 19 -19.41 -19.63 4.71
CA GLY A 19 -19.36 -18.42 3.87
C GLY A 19 -18.04 -17.62 3.91
N PHE A 20 -16.94 -18.18 4.40
CA PHE A 20 -15.63 -17.56 4.36
C PHE A 20 -14.62 -18.32 3.49
N PHE A 21 -13.57 -17.62 3.06
CA PHE A 21 -12.46 -18.21 2.32
C PHE A 21 -11.25 -18.46 3.23
N LEU A 22 -10.55 -19.56 2.98
CA LEU A 22 -9.27 -19.82 3.63
C LEU A 22 -8.21 -18.89 3.04
N HIS A 23 -7.44 -18.24 3.91
CA HIS A 23 -6.28 -17.46 3.49
C HIS A 23 -5.11 -18.41 3.13
N ASN A 24 -4.17 -17.92 2.34
CA ASN A 24 -2.95 -18.65 1.99
C ASN A 24 -1.68 -17.98 2.56
N ARG A 25 -1.77 -17.37 3.72
CA ARG A 25 -0.64 -16.65 4.35
C ARG A 25 0.58 -17.54 4.58
N GLY A 26 0.39 -18.84 4.75
CA GLY A 26 1.46 -19.82 4.89
C GLY A 26 2.46 -19.85 3.73
N CYS A 27 2.07 -19.43 2.52
CA CYS A 27 3.02 -19.32 1.39
C CYS A 27 4.04 -18.16 1.58
N GLY A 28 3.91 -17.37 2.64
CA GLY A 28 4.92 -16.40 3.06
C GLY A 28 6.14 -17.02 3.75
N PHE A 29 6.11 -18.30 4.13
CA PHE A 29 7.28 -18.99 4.64
C PHE A 29 8.28 -19.35 3.52
N ASN A 30 9.52 -19.58 3.93
CA ASN A 30 10.57 -20.13 3.07
C ASN A 30 10.81 -21.62 3.43
N LEU A 31 11.18 -22.43 2.45
CA LEU A 31 11.51 -23.85 2.63
C LEU A 31 13.03 -24.12 2.64
N ILE A 32 13.84 -23.07 2.48
CA ILE A 32 15.30 -23.17 2.52
C ILE A 32 15.74 -23.37 3.97
N GLU A 33 16.54 -24.38 4.21
CA GLU A 33 17.08 -24.68 5.53
C GLU A 33 17.90 -23.50 6.08
N ASN A 34 17.75 -23.22 7.37
CA ASN A 34 18.37 -22.09 8.06
C ASN A 34 18.00 -20.68 7.57
N HIS A 35 17.04 -20.56 6.66
CA HIS A 35 16.53 -19.25 6.27
C HIS A 35 15.74 -18.60 7.42
N PRO A 36 15.92 -17.28 7.71
CA PRO A 36 15.23 -16.62 8.83
C PRO A 36 13.69 -16.75 8.79
N ASN A 37 13.11 -16.93 7.61
CA ASN A 37 11.67 -17.13 7.43
C ASN A 37 11.30 -18.57 7.05
N MET A 38 12.14 -19.55 7.40
CA MET A 38 11.83 -20.95 7.19
C MET A 38 10.61 -21.36 8.04
N ILE A 39 9.78 -22.23 7.49
CA ILE A 39 8.63 -22.78 8.22
C ILE A 39 9.11 -23.58 9.44
N TYR A 40 8.49 -23.34 10.59
CA TYR A 40 8.81 -24.03 11.84
C TYR A 40 7.57 -24.09 12.74
N PRO A 41 7.41 -25.13 13.58
CA PRO A 41 6.31 -25.22 14.52
C PRO A 41 6.18 -23.97 15.39
N GLY A 42 4.97 -23.44 15.52
CA GLY A 42 4.67 -22.23 16.31
C GLY A 42 5.09 -20.90 15.67
N LYS A 43 5.77 -20.91 14.52
CA LYS A 43 6.22 -19.67 13.84
C LYS A 43 5.10 -19.03 13.06
N LYS A 44 5.03 -17.69 13.15
CA LYS A 44 4.09 -16.89 12.35
C LYS A 44 4.68 -16.58 10.97
N PRO A 45 3.89 -16.67 9.88
CA PRO A 45 4.34 -16.29 8.55
C PRO A 45 4.55 -14.79 8.44
N LEU A 46 5.31 -14.36 7.42
CA LEU A 46 5.48 -12.97 7.07
C LEU A 46 4.13 -12.26 6.94
N HIS A 47 3.98 -11.16 7.66
CA HIS A 47 2.77 -10.36 7.71
C HIS A 47 2.95 -9.05 6.92
N THR A 48 2.06 -8.79 5.95
CA THR A 48 2.14 -7.63 5.06
C THR A 48 1.06 -6.57 5.35
N LEU A 49 0.21 -6.76 6.36
CA LEU A 49 -0.77 -5.75 6.75
C LEU A 49 -0.06 -4.59 7.46
N SER A 50 -0.30 -3.38 7.01
CA SER A 50 0.37 -2.16 7.52
C SER A 50 -0.64 -1.02 7.74
N PRO A 51 -1.75 -1.24 8.47
CA PRO A 51 -2.57 -0.11 8.92
C PRO A 51 -1.77 0.68 9.95
N THR A 52 -1.81 1.99 9.88
CA THR A 52 -1.10 2.86 10.81
C THR A 52 -2.05 3.86 11.46
N ILE A 53 -1.81 4.13 12.74
CA ILE A 53 -2.52 5.14 13.54
C ILE A 53 -1.48 6.18 13.94
N TRP A 54 -1.79 7.43 13.67
CA TRP A 54 -0.92 8.55 13.96
C TRP A 54 -1.55 9.45 15.01
N SER A 55 -0.78 9.79 16.02
CA SER A 55 -1.21 10.66 17.12
C SER A 55 -0.22 11.80 17.30
N LYS A 56 -0.73 12.96 17.70
CA LYS A 56 0.03 14.11 18.09
C LYS A 56 -0.52 14.62 19.43
N ASP A 57 0.35 14.92 20.36
CA ASP A 57 -0.02 15.41 21.70
C ASP A 57 -1.06 14.50 22.41
N ASN A 58 -0.92 13.17 22.29
CA ASN A 58 -1.84 12.13 22.76
C ASN A 58 -3.25 12.13 22.11
N GLU A 59 -3.48 12.94 21.09
CA GLU A 59 -4.71 12.99 20.32
C GLU A 59 -4.55 12.26 18.98
N LEU A 60 -5.60 11.56 18.55
CA LEU A 60 -5.64 10.96 17.22
C LEU A 60 -5.61 12.06 16.16
N GLU A 61 -4.63 11.99 15.27
CA GLU A 61 -4.50 12.91 14.14
C GLU A 61 -5.07 12.29 12.86
N PHE A 62 -4.59 11.10 12.51
CA PHE A 62 -5.11 10.36 11.36
C PHE A 62 -4.84 8.85 11.43
N ILE A 63 -5.63 8.11 10.67
CA ILE A 63 -5.48 6.68 10.43
C ILE A 63 -5.33 6.49 8.93
N VAL A 64 -4.37 5.68 8.51
CA VAL A 64 -4.16 5.39 7.10
C VAL A 64 -3.85 3.92 6.88
N GLY A 65 -4.42 3.37 5.82
CA GLY A 65 -4.19 2.02 5.38
C GLY A 65 -4.16 1.94 3.86
N THR A 66 -3.40 0.98 3.35
CA THR A 66 -3.33 0.71 1.91
C THR A 66 -3.33 -0.79 1.64
N ARG A 67 -3.54 -1.15 0.40
CA ARG A 67 -3.24 -2.47 -0.14
C ARG A 67 -2.05 -2.34 -1.10
N GLY A 68 -1.37 -3.43 -1.41
CA GLY A 68 -0.18 -3.41 -2.27
C GLY A 68 0.94 -4.35 -1.80
N GLY A 69 0.64 -5.26 -0.86
CA GLY A 69 1.58 -6.28 -0.41
C GLY A 69 2.88 -5.67 0.12
N ARG A 70 4.02 -6.02 -0.48
CA ARG A 70 5.35 -5.53 -0.11
C ARG A 70 5.60 -4.06 -0.45
N TYR A 71 4.77 -3.45 -1.29
CA TYR A 71 4.92 -2.04 -1.67
C TYR A 71 4.26 -1.08 -0.68
N GLN A 72 3.46 -1.58 0.27
CA GLN A 72 2.74 -0.74 1.24
C GLN A 72 3.63 0.29 1.95
N PRO A 73 4.84 -0.02 2.44
CA PRO A 73 5.69 0.98 3.07
C PRO A 73 6.05 2.15 2.14
N GLN A 74 6.37 1.85 0.87
CA GLN A 74 6.70 2.88 -0.13
C GLN A 74 5.49 3.78 -0.42
N LEU A 75 4.30 3.19 -0.56
CA LEU A 75 3.06 3.90 -0.84
C LEU A 75 2.61 4.76 0.34
N LEU A 76 2.70 4.22 1.55
CA LEU A 76 2.39 4.96 2.78
C LEU A 76 3.34 6.14 2.99
N ALA A 77 4.64 5.97 2.73
CA ALA A 77 5.60 7.07 2.81
C ALA A 77 5.24 8.20 1.85
N GLN A 78 4.91 7.89 0.59
CA GLN A 78 4.49 8.90 -0.40
C GLN A 78 3.18 9.60 -0.04
N HIS A 79 2.33 8.98 0.76
CA HIS A 79 1.08 9.56 1.21
C HIS A 79 1.21 10.38 2.50
N ILE A 80 2.05 9.91 3.44
CA ILE A 80 2.17 10.52 4.77
C ILE A 80 3.18 11.66 4.79
N LEU A 81 4.32 11.52 4.11
CA LEU A 81 5.39 12.53 4.16
C LEU A 81 4.96 13.90 3.64
N PRO A 82 4.22 14.04 2.52
CA PRO A 82 3.75 15.35 2.10
C PRO A 82 2.80 16.02 3.11
N TYR A 83 1.98 15.26 3.81
CA TYR A 83 1.13 15.79 4.88
C TYR A 83 2.00 16.36 6.02
N ILE A 84 2.99 15.61 6.48
CA ILE A 84 3.82 16.00 7.63
C ILE A 84 4.79 17.13 7.27
N LEU A 85 5.49 17.01 6.14
CA LEU A 85 6.60 17.89 5.77
C LEU A 85 6.17 19.10 4.95
N GLU A 86 5.24 18.92 4.03
CA GLU A 86 4.82 19.94 3.06
C GLU A 86 3.50 20.62 3.47
N LYS A 87 2.80 20.09 4.48
CA LYS A 87 1.48 20.54 4.92
C LYS A 87 0.41 20.43 3.83
N SER A 88 0.61 19.54 2.86
CA SER A 88 -0.39 19.22 1.85
C SER A 88 -1.61 18.54 2.48
N SER A 89 -2.82 18.80 1.97
CA SER A 89 -4.02 18.09 2.43
C SER A 89 -4.06 16.65 1.90
N PHE A 90 -4.75 15.74 2.58
CA PHE A 90 -4.90 14.37 2.11
C PHE A 90 -5.69 14.29 0.79
N GLU A 91 -6.62 15.22 0.58
CA GLU A 91 -7.40 15.36 -0.66
C GLU A 91 -6.54 15.73 -1.87
N GLU A 92 -5.45 16.48 -1.66
CA GLU A 92 -4.46 16.80 -2.70
C GLU A 92 -3.49 15.64 -2.90
N ILE A 93 -2.99 15.06 -1.81
CA ILE A 93 -2.00 13.99 -1.84
C ILE A 93 -2.55 12.75 -2.55
N VAL A 94 -3.82 12.40 -2.32
CA VAL A 94 -4.43 11.19 -2.92
C VAL A 94 -4.49 11.25 -4.45
N LYS A 95 -4.47 12.46 -5.02
CA LYS A 95 -4.48 12.72 -6.47
C LYS A 95 -3.08 12.71 -7.09
N LYS A 96 -2.02 12.83 -6.28
CA LYS A 96 -0.63 12.81 -6.79
C LYS A 96 -0.29 11.45 -7.38
N PRO A 97 0.45 11.40 -8.52
CA PRO A 97 0.96 10.15 -9.08
C PRO A 97 1.84 9.41 -8.07
N ARG A 98 1.80 8.09 -8.12
CA ARG A 98 2.60 7.21 -7.26
C ARG A 98 3.66 6.48 -8.05
N TRP A 99 4.66 6.01 -7.35
CA TRP A 99 5.69 5.13 -7.87
C TRP A 99 5.96 3.96 -6.91
N SER A 100 6.56 2.92 -7.42
CA SER A 100 7.03 1.80 -6.62
C SER A 100 8.29 1.19 -7.24
N ILE A 101 9.15 0.63 -6.40
CA ILE A 101 10.30 -0.17 -6.85
C ILE A 101 9.91 -1.63 -6.74
N GLU A 102 9.96 -2.34 -7.87
CA GLU A 102 9.73 -3.78 -7.94
C GLU A 102 11.05 -4.51 -8.09
N TYR A 103 11.25 -5.55 -7.30
CA TYR A 103 12.44 -6.40 -7.32
C TYR A 103 12.14 -7.74 -7.97
N PHE A 104 12.95 -8.15 -8.93
CA PHE A 104 12.83 -9.40 -9.68
C PHE A 104 13.97 -10.35 -9.30
N GLY A 105 13.67 -11.40 -8.51
CA GLY A 105 14.58 -12.50 -8.23
C GLY A 105 15.78 -12.17 -7.35
N SER A 106 16.62 -11.21 -7.72
CA SER A 106 17.77 -10.75 -6.93
C SER A 106 17.58 -9.30 -6.46
N ASN A 107 18.27 -8.92 -5.37
CA ASN A 107 18.24 -7.55 -4.85
C ASN A 107 18.82 -6.50 -5.82
N THR A 108 19.48 -6.93 -6.89
CA THR A 108 20.12 -6.07 -7.90
C THR A 108 19.25 -5.87 -9.14
N ASP A 109 18.22 -6.68 -9.33
CA ASP A 109 17.32 -6.59 -10.48
C ASP A 109 16.01 -5.94 -10.06
N SER A 110 15.87 -4.65 -10.37
CA SER A 110 14.71 -3.85 -9.99
C SER A 110 14.24 -2.95 -11.13
N GLU A 111 12.95 -2.62 -11.09
CA GLU A 111 12.31 -1.67 -11.99
C GLU A 111 11.57 -0.62 -11.16
N ILE A 112 11.68 0.65 -11.56
CA ILE A 112 10.87 1.71 -10.97
C ILE A 112 9.63 1.90 -11.84
N LYS A 113 8.47 1.71 -11.24
CA LYS A 113 7.17 1.91 -11.89
C LYS A 113 6.54 3.22 -11.44
N PHE A 114 6.01 3.99 -12.39
CA PHE A 114 5.32 5.26 -12.14
C PHE A 114 3.92 5.24 -12.73
N GLU A 115 2.98 5.96 -12.11
CA GLU A 115 1.69 6.28 -12.73
C GLU A 115 1.82 7.38 -13.80
N PHE A 116 2.60 8.41 -13.48
CA PHE A 116 3.02 9.46 -14.40
C PHE A 116 4.42 9.91 -14.01
N ILE A 117 5.22 10.30 -15.00
CA ILE A 117 6.56 10.81 -14.78
C ILE A 117 6.92 11.81 -15.87
N GLU A 118 7.54 12.93 -15.48
CA GLU A 118 8.12 13.87 -16.42
C GLU A 118 9.25 13.22 -17.22
N GLU A 119 9.27 13.43 -18.54
CA GLU A 119 10.23 12.78 -19.44
C GLU A 119 11.70 13.10 -19.05
N SER A 120 11.96 14.31 -18.56
CA SER A 120 13.26 14.73 -18.04
C SER A 120 13.71 13.91 -16.83
N VAL A 121 12.79 13.62 -15.90
CA VAL A 121 13.06 12.80 -14.71
C VAL A 121 13.26 11.34 -15.12
N LYS A 122 12.44 10.83 -16.02
CA LYS A 122 12.56 9.47 -16.56
C LYS A 122 13.93 9.26 -17.21
N ASN A 123 14.35 10.17 -18.08
CA ASN A 123 15.65 10.12 -18.76
C ASN A 123 16.82 10.22 -17.75
N SER A 124 16.70 11.05 -16.72
CA SER A 124 17.68 11.13 -15.64
C SER A 124 17.80 9.80 -14.86
N LEU A 125 16.70 9.13 -14.57
CA LEU A 125 16.72 7.82 -13.90
C LEU A 125 17.35 6.75 -14.79
N ILE A 126 16.99 6.73 -16.08
CA ILE A 126 17.56 5.79 -17.06
C ILE A 126 19.07 6.00 -17.20
N SER A 127 19.53 7.25 -17.27
CA SER A 127 20.97 7.58 -17.37
C SER A 127 21.77 7.14 -16.13
N LYS A 128 21.10 6.98 -14.99
CA LYS A 128 21.67 6.43 -13.75
C LYS A 128 21.58 4.90 -13.66
N GLY A 129 21.13 4.23 -14.73
CA GLY A 129 21.07 2.78 -14.81
C GLY A 129 19.78 2.14 -14.28
N HIS A 130 18.75 2.94 -13.97
CA HIS A 130 17.46 2.39 -13.54
C HIS A 130 16.62 1.94 -14.74
N ARG A 131 15.93 0.82 -14.59
CA ARG A 131 14.80 0.48 -15.46
C ARG A 131 13.58 1.25 -15.02
N VAL A 132 12.94 1.96 -15.94
CA VAL A 132 11.78 2.80 -15.65
C VAL A 132 10.62 2.39 -16.53
N ASN A 133 9.48 2.10 -15.92
CA ASN A 133 8.21 1.84 -16.57
C ASN A 133 7.19 2.88 -16.10
N ALA A 134 6.46 3.48 -17.01
CA ALA A 134 5.47 4.50 -16.69
C ALA A 134 4.12 4.18 -17.33
N GLU A 135 3.07 4.36 -16.56
CA GLU A 135 1.69 4.35 -17.03
C GLU A 135 1.28 5.79 -17.40
N GLU A 136 0.23 5.94 -18.20
CA GLU A 136 -0.31 7.26 -18.57
C GLU A 136 -1.56 7.62 -17.77
N LYS A 137 -1.85 6.90 -16.69
CA LYS A 137 -3.06 7.06 -15.87
C LYS A 137 -2.84 6.61 -14.44
N LEU A 138 -3.74 7.03 -13.55
CA LEU A 138 -3.82 6.49 -12.19
C LEU A 138 -4.32 5.04 -12.23
N VAL A 139 -3.62 4.14 -11.56
CA VAL A 139 -3.87 2.69 -11.63
C VAL A 139 -4.17 2.12 -10.25
N ALA A 140 -5.28 1.42 -10.10
CA ALA A 140 -5.66 0.75 -8.84
C ALA A 140 -4.59 -0.24 -8.32
N GLY A 141 -3.70 -0.73 -9.20
CA GLY A 141 -2.56 -1.56 -8.84
C GLY A 141 -1.53 -0.88 -7.93
N TYR A 142 -1.46 0.45 -7.92
CA TYR A 142 -0.59 1.24 -7.05
C TYR A 142 -1.19 1.47 -5.65
N GLY A 143 -1.86 0.48 -5.12
CA GLY A 143 -2.29 0.42 -3.74
C GLY A 143 -3.19 1.59 -3.32
N PRO A 144 -4.49 1.53 -3.63
CA PRO A 144 -5.43 2.53 -3.12
C PRO A 144 -5.29 2.71 -1.62
N ILE A 145 -5.28 3.97 -1.18
CA ILE A 145 -5.04 4.38 0.19
C ILE A 145 -6.34 4.95 0.75
N SER A 146 -6.78 4.42 1.88
CA SER A 146 -7.91 4.95 2.63
C SER A 146 -7.38 5.70 3.83
N THR A 147 -7.79 6.96 3.99
CA THR A 147 -7.38 7.82 5.10
C THR A 147 -8.60 8.33 5.84
N ILE A 148 -8.50 8.38 7.16
CA ILE A 148 -9.44 9.10 8.03
C ILE A 148 -8.58 10.05 8.86
N TYR A 149 -8.88 11.34 8.87
CA TYR A 149 -8.16 12.32 9.66
C TYR A 149 -9.11 13.20 10.48
N LYS A 150 -8.61 13.78 11.57
CA LYS A 150 -9.35 14.73 12.41
C LYS A 150 -9.09 16.15 11.88
N ASN A 151 -10.13 16.84 11.48
CA ASN A 151 -10.02 18.23 11.02
C ASN A 151 -9.88 19.22 12.20
N GLN A 152 -9.65 20.49 11.90
CA GLN A 152 -9.51 21.55 12.91
C GLN A 152 -10.75 21.74 13.80
N SER A 153 -11.93 21.38 13.31
CA SER A 153 -13.18 21.43 14.09
C SER A 153 -13.41 20.18 14.94
N GLY A 154 -12.47 19.21 14.94
CA GLY A 154 -12.56 17.98 15.69
C GLY A 154 -13.33 16.85 14.99
N ASN A 155 -13.86 17.06 13.79
CA ASN A 155 -14.61 16.07 13.05
C ASN A 155 -13.69 15.11 12.29
N PHE A 156 -14.10 13.86 12.16
CA PHE A 156 -13.39 12.86 11.34
C PHE A 156 -13.82 12.98 9.88
N ILE A 157 -12.84 13.13 9.00
CA ILE A 157 -13.01 13.22 7.56
C ILE A 157 -12.39 11.98 6.91
N GLY A 158 -13.17 11.29 6.08
CA GLY A 158 -12.69 10.18 5.27
C GLY A 158 -12.25 10.67 3.89
N VAL A 159 -11.08 10.25 3.42
CA VAL A 159 -10.56 10.55 2.09
C VAL A 159 -10.43 9.25 1.29
N PRO A 160 -11.35 9.02 0.32
CA PRO A 160 -11.28 7.86 -0.55
C PRO A 160 -10.19 8.05 -1.62
N ASP A 161 -9.62 6.94 -2.09
CA ASP A 161 -8.64 6.98 -3.17
C ASP A 161 -9.33 7.16 -4.53
N VAL A 162 -8.87 8.12 -5.31
CA VAL A 162 -9.39 8.41 -6.66
C VAL A 162 -9.16 7.27 -7.66
N ARG A 163 -8.28 6.29 -7.33
CA ARG A 163 -8.00 5.10 -8.14
C ARG A 163 -9.09 4.04 -8.07
N VAL A 164 -10.03 4.19 -7.14
CA VAL A 164 -11.10 3.19 -6.91
C VAL A 164 -12.44 3.90 -6.91
N GLY A 165 -13.17 3.79 -8.00
CA GLY A 165 -14.47 4.45 -8.16
C GLY A 165 -15.58 3.98 -7.22
N THR A 166 -15.36 2.93 -6.43
CA THR A 166 -16.32 2.35 -5.48
C THR A 166 -16.09 2.78 -4.03
N GLU A 167 -14.98 3.48 -3.74
CA GLU A 167 -14.73 4.01 -2.41
C GLU A 167 -15.50 5.32 -2.19
N LYS A 168 -16.25 5.39 -1.08
CA LYS A 168 -16.94 6.59 -0.65
C LYS A 168 -16.69 6.81 0.83
N ALA A 169 -16.45 8.05 1.21
CA ALA A 169 -16.45 8.46 2.60
C ALA A 169 -17.85 8.97 2.99
N PHE A 170 -18.34 8.48 4.10
CA PHE A 170 -19.59 8.97 4.69
C PHE A 170 -19.24 9.73 5.96
N ASN A 171 -19.62 10.99 6.02
CA ASN A 171 -19.57 11.77 7.25
C ASN A 171 -20.90 11.64 7.95
N ASN A 172 -20.90 11.25 9.22
CA ASN A 172 -22.07 11.45 10.06
C ASN A 172 -22.14 12.94 10.39
N SER A 173 -23.05 13.62 9.75
CA SER A 173 -23.44 15.00 10.12
C SER A 173 -24.33 14.96 11.36
#